data_a23578a24fdcbe2e5286a5dc218d8a2c
#
_entry.id   a23578a24fdcbe2e5286a5dc218d8a2c
#
_cell.length_a   1.000
_cell.length_b   1.000
_cell.length_c   1.000
_cell.angle_alpha   90.00
_cell.angle_beta   90.00
_cell.angle_gamma   90.00
#
_symmetry.space_group_name_H-M   'P 1'
#
loop_
_entity.id
_entity.type
_entity.pdbx_description
1 polymer ?
#
loop_
_entity_poly.entity_id
_entity_poly.type
_entity_poly.pdbx_seq_one_letter_code
_entity_poly.pdbx_strand_id
1 'polypeptide(L)'
;MPELPDLESYAEALRERVLGEPLAAVRLASPFLLRTAEPPLRAVEGRRVREVRRVGKRLVLALDGELFLALHLMIAGRLRWIDAGGKRPARAGAPLATFEFPRGTLLLTEAGTKRRAALHLLQGEAALAALDRGGAEPLALDRTAFAAVLRRENHTLKRALTDPRLFSGIGNAYSDEILHRARLSPVKLTSRLAEDEVGRLHDAARAVLGEWTARLRAERRGGFPEQVTAFRPEFAVHGRHRQPCPVCGAPVQRIVHAEHETNYCPRCQTGGQILSDRSLARLLKEDWPRTLEELESRPGLGLRSGPPPAGG
;
A
#
# COMPACT_ATOMS: atom_id res chain seq x y z
N MET A 1 1.34 -1.10 -5.01
CA MET A 1 0.67 -2.17 -4.24
C MET A 1 -0.35 -1.52 -3.34
N PRO A 2 -1.59 -2.04 -3.28
CA PRO A 2 -2.56 -1.54 -2.30
C PRO A 2 -2.01 -1.64 -0.87
N GLU A 3 -2.18 -0.56 -0.11
CA GLU A 3 -1.71 -0.44 1.27
C GLU A 3 -2.90 -0.30 2.24
N LEU A 4 -2.68 -0.03 3.52
CA LEU A 4 -3.72 -0.01 4.55
C LEU A 4 -4.98 0.78 4.13
N PRO A 5 -4.93 2.05 3.70
CA PRO A 5 -6.14 2.78 3.35
C PRO A 5 -6.90 2.18 2.17
N ASP A 6 -6.18 1.68 1.16
CA ASP A 6 -6.77 1.05 -0.01
C ASP A 6 -7.49 -0.25 0.35
N LEU A 7 -6.85 -1.07 1.21
CA LEU A 7 -7.39 -2.36 1.62
C LEU A 7 -8.57 -2.22 2.57
N GLU A 8 -8.57 -1.20 3.46
CA GLU A 8 -9.74 -0.88 4.27
C GLU A 8 -10.92 -0.45 3.41
N SER A 9 -10.70 0.37 2.37
CA SER A 9 -11.75 0.73 1.42
C SER A 9 -12.33 -0.49 0.70
N TYR A 10 -11.50 -1.44 0.27
CA TYR A 10 -11.97 -2.71 -0.29
C TYR A 10 -12.72 -3.56 0.74
N ALA A 11 -12.20 -3.67 1.96
CA ALA A 11 -12.83 -4.49 3.01
C ALA A 11 -14.23 -3.96 3.37
N GLU A 12 -14.38 -2.63 3.52
CA GLU A 12 -15.68 -2.01 3.76
C GLU A 12 -16.68 -2.26 2.62
N ALA A 13 -16.24 -2.05 1.37
CA ALA A 13 -17.07 -2.29 0.21
C ALA A 13 -17.50 -3.75 0.05
N LEU A 14 -16.64 -4.69 0.44
CA LEU A 14 -16.94 -6.11 0.46
C LEU A 14 -17.91 -6.46 1.59
N ARG A 15 -17.72 -5.95 2.81
CA ARG A 15 -18.67 -6.18 3.93
C ARG A 15 -20.10 -5.83 3.53
N GLU A 16 -20.31 -4.69 2.86
CA GLU A 16 -21.63 -4.25 2.40
C GLU A 16 -22.30 -5.21 1.39
N ARG A 17 -21.50 -6.00 0.66
CA ARG A 17 -21.95 -6.84 -0.46
C ARG A 17 -22.03 -8.32 -0.14
N VAL A 18 -21.08 -8.82 0.65
CA VAL A 18 -20.91 -10.27 0.81
C VAL A 18 -21.04 -10.77 2.25
N LEU A 19 -21.12 -9.88 3.26
CA LEU A 19 -21.28 -10.32 4.65
C LEU A 19 -22.59 -11.07 4.83
N GLY A 20 -22.53 -12.31 5.37
CA GLY A 20 -23.67 -13.19 5.50
C GLY A 20 -24.08 -13.94 4.22
N GLU A 21 -23.55 -13.57 3.06
CA GLU A 21 -23.86 -14.23 1.80
C GLU A 21 -23.08 -15.54 1.62
N PRO A 22 -23.68 -16.56 0.98
CA PRO A 22 -22.93 -17.76 0.61
C PRO A 22 -22.02 -17.47 -0.57
N LEU A 23 -20.77 -17.95 -0.51
CA LEU A 23 -19.86 -17.99 -1.65
C LEU A 23 -20.25 -19.16 -2.55
N ALA A 24 -20.97 -18.87 -3.66
CA ALA A 24 -21.55 -19.90 -4.51
C ALA A 24 -20.48 -20.69 -5.27
N ALA A 25 -19.46 -19.99 -5.81
CA ALA A 25 -18.34 -20.64 -6.53
C ALA A 25 -17.09 -19.77 -6.53
N VAL A 26 -15.94 -20.41 -6.66
CA VAL A 26 -14.67 -19.74 -6.96
C VAL A 26 -14.07 -20.38 -8.21
N ARG A 27 -13.83 -19.57 -9.24
CA ARG A 27 -13.22 -20.03 -10.49
C ARG A 27 -11.87 -19.38 -10.68
N LEU A 28 -10.84 -20.17 -10.90
CA LEU A 28 -9.48 -19.71 -11.17
C LEU A 28 -9.18 -19.83 -12.66
N ALA A 29 -8.76 -18.75 -13.30
CA ALA A 29 -8.24 -18.77 -14.66
C ALA A 29 -6.75 -19.14 -14.71
N SER A 30 -6.05 -19.08 -13.57
CA SER A 30 -4.65 -19.48 -13.44
C SER A 30 -4.45 -20.28 -12.16
N PRO A 31 -4.00 -21.53 -12.24
CA PRO A 31 -3.73 -22.35 -11.04
C PRO A 31 -2.63 -21.76 -10.16
N PHE A 32 -1.72 -20.99 -10.75
CA PHE A 32 -0.61 -20.34 -10.01
C PHE A 32 -1.06 -19.24 -9.05
N LEU A 33 -2.32 -18.79 -9.14
CA LEU A 33 -2.87 -17.82 -8.19
C LEU A 33 -3.02 -18.46 -6.80
N LEU A 34 -3.50 -19.71 -6.72
CA LEU A 34 -3.67 -20.45 -5.46
C LEU A 34 -2.32 -20.94 -4.95
N ARG A 35 -2.01 -20.62 -3.69
CA ARG A 35 -0.73 -20.93 -3.05
C ARG A 35 -0.81 -22.04 -2.02
N THR A 36 -1.99 -22.60 -1.80
CA THR A 36 -2.25 -23.71 -0.87
C THR A 36 -2.91 -24.85 -1.62
N ALA A 37 -2.52 -26.09 -1.33
CA ALA A 37 -3.13 -27.28 -1.90
C ALA A 37 -4.29 -27.80 -1.04
N GLU A 38 -4.16 -27.63 0.27
CA GLU A 38 -5.15 -28.02 1.26
C GLU A 38 -5.57 -26.80 2.13
N PRO A 39 -6.85 -26.70 2.45
CA PRO A 39 -7.98 -27.50 1.95
C PRO A 39 -8.25 -27.24 0.46
N PRO A 40 -8.97 -28.16 -0.24
CA PRO A 40 -9.28 -27.99 -1.66
C PRO A 40 -10.23 -26.81 -1.86
N LEU A 41 -10.05 -26.05 -2.96
CA LEU A 41 -10.78 -24.78 -3.19
C LEU A 41 -12.31 -24.94 -3.14
N ARG A 42 -12.85 -26.10 -3.59
CA ARG A 42 -14.27 -26.43 -3.51
C ARG A 42 -14.84 -26.43 -2.06
N ALA A 43 -13.99 -26.53 -1.04
CA ALA A 43 -14.43 -26.52 0.34
C ALA A 43 -15.11 -25.20 0.76
N VAL A 44 -14.92 -24.12 0.02
CA VAL A 44 -15.55 -22.81 0.30
C VAL A 44 -16.93 -22.67 -0.35
N GLU A 45 -17.29 -23.56 -1.29
CA GLU A 45 -18.56 -23.43 -2.02
C GLU A 45 -19.76 -23.63 -1.07
N GLY A 46 -20.71 -22.71 -1.15
CA GLY A 46 -21.86 -22.66 -0.27
C GLY A 46 -21.58 -22.11 1.14
N ARG A 47 -20.33 -21.89 1.53
CA ARG A 47 -19.97 -21.34 2.85
C ARG A 47 -20.31 -19.85 2.93
N ARG A 48 -20.91 -19.42 4.05
CA ARG A 48 -21.26 -18.02 4.27
C ARG A 48 -20.05 -17.21 4.71
N VAL A 49 -19.93 -15.99 4.22
CA VAL A 49 -18.94 -15.02 4.68
C VAL A 49 -19.35 -14.52 6.08
N ARG A 50 -18.53 -14.80 7.08
CA ARG A 50 -18.73 -14.38 8.48
C ARG A 50 -18.06 -13.05 8.79
N GLU A 51 -16.94 -12.80 8.15
CA GLU A 51 -16.17 -11.58 8.35
C GLU A 51 -15.39 -11.23 7.09
N VAL A 52 -15.17 -9.94 6.88
CA VAL A 52 -14.19 -9.42 5.91
C VAL A 52 -13.24 -8.51 6.67
N ARG A 53 -11.96 -8.86 6.70
CA ARG A 53 -10.94 -8.10 7.41
C ARG A 53 -9.64 -7.98 6.63
N ARG A 54 -8.75 -7.13 7.09
CA ARG A 54 -7.39 -7.00 6.60
C ARG A 54 -6.42 -7.70 7.55
N VAL A 55 -5.45 -8.41 7.01
CA VAL A 55 -4.29 -8.95 7.73
C VAL A 55 -3.03 -8.53 6.97
N GLY A 56 -2.24 -7.63 7.54
CA GLY A 56 -1.12 -7.02 6.83
C GLY A 56 -1.58 -6.29 5.56
N LYS A 57 -1.09 -6.73 4.41
CA LYS A 57 -1.51 -6.23 3.08
C LYS A 57 -2.38 -7.25 2.32
N ARG A 58 -3.14 -8.05 3.05
CA ARG A 58 -4.09 -9.03 2.49
C ARG A 58 -5.51 -8.69 2.89
N LEU A 59 -6.43 -8.96 1.98
CA LEU A 59 -7.86 -9.03 2.29
C LEU A 59 -8.21 -10.47 2.66
N VAL A 60 -8.98 -10.66 3.71
CA VAL A 60 -9.38 -11.97 4.22
C VAL A 60 -10.89 -12.02 4.27
N LEU A 61 -11.48 -13.02 3.61
CA LEU A 61 -12.85 -13.44 3.78
C LEU A 61 -12.85 -14.65 4.73
N ALA A 62 -13.36 -14.48 5.93
CA ALA A 62 -13.60 -15.57 6.87
C ALA A 62 -14.96 -16.21 6.56
N LEU A 63 -14.97 -17.51 6.38
CA LEU A 63 -16.15 -18.30 5.98
C LEU A 63 -16.55 -19.27 7.10
N ASP A 64 -17.77 -19.84 6.98
CA ASP A 64 -18.21 -20.93 7.84
C ASP A 64 -17.18 -22.07 7.88
N GLY A 65 -17.04 -22.69 9.05
CA GLY A 65 -16.14 -23.82 9.25
C GLY A 65 -14.68 -23.40 9.38
N GLU A 66 -14.41 -22.17 9.86
CA GLU A 66 -13.06 -21.63 10.03
C GLU A 66 -12.19 -21.65 8.77
N LEU A 67 -12.83 -21.48 7.60
CA LEU A 67 -12.14 -21.33 6.32
C LEU A 67 -11.84 -19.87 6.05
N PHE A 68 -10.63 -19.59 5.56
CA PHE A 68 -10.17 -18.23 5.25
C PHE A 68 -9.64 -18.14 3.85
N LEU A 69 -10.24 -17.27 3.03
CA LEU A 69 -9.68 -16.86 1.74
C LEU A 69 -8.88 -15.58 1.93
N ALA A 70 -7.57 -15.68 1.84
CA ALA A 70 -6.64 -14.54 1.98
C ALA A 70 -6.07 -14.15 0.60
N LEU A 71 -6.45 -12.94 0.15
CA LEU A 71 -6.04 -12.37 -1.13
C LEU A 71 -4.91 -11.35 -0.92
N HIS A 72 -3.79 -11.56 -1.59
CA HIS A 72 -2.70 -10.59 -1.70
C HIS A 72 -2.67 -10.02 -3.11
N LEU A 73 -2.99 -8.73 -3.25
CA LEU A 73 -3.15 -8.08 -4.56
C LEU A 73 -1.82 -7.73 -5.23
N MET A 74 -0.73 -7.76 -4.48
CA MET A 74 0.59 -7.35 -4.95
C MET A 74 0.57 -5.93 -5.60
N ILE A 75 1.39 -5.66 -6.60
CA ILE A 75 1.51 -4.31 -7.18
C ILE A 75 0.33 -3.98 -8.11
N ALA A 76 -0.03 -4.92 -8.97
CA ALA A 76 -0.95 -4.68 -10.09
C ALA A 76 -2.32 -5.36 -9.94
N GLY A 77 -2.51 -6.16 -8.90
CA GLY A 77 -3.80 -6.81 -8.62
C GLY A 77 -4.88 -5.80 -8.25
N ARG A 78 -6.07 -5.98 -8.80
CA ARG A 78 -7.24 -5.14 -8.56
C ARG A 78 -8.48 -5.98 -8.39
N LEU A 79 -9.37 -5.53 -7.50
CA LEU A 79 -10.69 -6.11 -7.34
C LEU A 79 -11.71 -5.24 -8.06
N ARG A 80 -12.72 -5.89 -8.62
CA ARG A 80 -13.90 -5.26 -9.22
C ARG A 80 -15.14 -6.03 -8.82
N TRP A 81 -16.21 -5.31 -8.61
CA TRP A 81 -17.51 -5.91 -8.33
C TRP A 81 -18.43 -5.74 -9.54
N ILE A 82 -19.17 -6.79 -9.87
CA ILE A 82 -20.23 -6.76 -10.86
C ILE A 82 -21.50 -7.23 -10.16
N ASP A 83 -22.52 -6.38 -10.12
CA ASP A 83 -23.83 -6.73 -9.55
C ASP A 83 -24.49 -7.85 -10.34
N ALA A 84 -25.39 -8.60 -9.70
CA ALA A 84 -26.14 -9.67 -10.35
C ALA A 84 -26.88 -9.15 -11.59
N GLY A 85 -26.72 -9.85 -12.72
CA GLY A 85 -27.28 -9.42 -14.02
C GLY A 85 -26.50 -8.30 -14.71
N GLY A 86 -25.46 -7.75 -14.06
CA GLY A 86 -24.61 -6.71 -14.63
C GLY A 86 -23.68 -7.24 -15.72
N LYS A 87 -23.35 -6.40 -16.69
CA LYS A 87 -22.39 -6.73 -17.75
C LYS A 87 -20.96 -6.46 -17.30
N ARG A 88 -20.06 -7.37 -17.60
CA ARG A 88 -18.63 -7.17 -17.37
C ARG A 88 -18.12 -6.02 -18.25
N PRO A 89 -17.46 -5.00 -17.67
CA PRO A 89 -16.87 -3.93 -18.47
C PRO A 89 -15.84 -4.49 -19.47
N ALA A 90 -15.91 -4.07 -20.73
CA ALA A 90 -15.00 -4.53 -21.79
C ALA A 90 -13.52 -4.31 -21.47
N ARG A 91 -13.20 -3.24 -20.68
CA ARG A 91 -11.85 -2.89 -20.23
C ARG A 91 -11.38 -3.65 -18.99
N ALA A 92 -12.17 -4.59 -18.45
CA ALA A 92 -11.84 -5.28 -17.19
C ALA A 92 -10.67 -6.28 -17.29
N GLY A 93 -10.09 -6.49 -18.45
CA GLY A 93 -9.04 -7.51 -18.68
C GLY A 93 -9.54 -8.94 -18.38
N ALA A 94 -8.78 -9.99 -18.66
CA ALA A 94 -9.15 -11.33 -18.25
C ALA A 94 -8.97 -11.49 -16.73
N PRO A 95 -9.98 -11.96 -15.95
CA PRO A 95 -9.83 -12.16 -14.53
C PRO A 95 -8.87 -13.32 -14.26
N LEU A 96 -8.09 -13.19 -13.18
CA LEU A 96 -7.31 -14.30 -12.62
C LEU A 96 -8.18 -15.24 -11.80
N ALA A 97 -9.19 -14.68 -11.14
CA ALA A 97 -10.21 -15.41 -10.41
C ALA A 97 -11.53 -14.66 -10.40
N THR A 98 -12.63 -15.42 -10.26
CA THR A 98 -13.98 -14.93 -9.98
C THR A 98 -14.51 -15.58 -8.72
N PHE A 99 -15.18 -14.79 -7.88
CA PHE A 99 -15.85 -15.24 -6.66
C PHE A 99 -17.33 -14.89 -6.83
N GLU A 100 -18.17 -15.90 -6.96
CA GLU A 100 -19.59 -15.76 -7.29
C GLU A 100 -20.43 -15.73 -6.00
N PHE A 101 -21.28 -14.71 -5.88
CA PHE A 101 -22.23 -14.52 -4.77
C PHE A 101 -23.63 -14.28 -5.33
N PRO A 102 -24.71 -14.49 -4.58
CA PRO A 102 -26.08 -14.23 -5.03
C PRO A 102 -26.31 -12.79 -5.52
N ARG A 103 -25.63 -11.81 -4.89
CA ARG A 103 -25.77 -10.38 -5.20
C ARG A 103 -24.82 -9.90 -6.31
N GLY A 104 -23.87 -10.71 -6.75
CA GLY A 104 -22.92 -10.32 -7.78
C GLY A 104 -21.64 -11.16 -7.79
N THR A 105 -20.66 -10.70 -8.55
CA THR A 105 -19.40 -11.39 -8.75
C THR A 105 -18.22 -10.46 -8.44
N LEU A 106 -17.33 -10.91 -7.57
CA LEU A 106 -16.04 -10.26 -7.34
C LEU A 106 -15.03 -10.80 -8.34
N LEU A 107 -14.41 -9.91 -9.12
CA LEU A 107 -13.33 -10.23 -10.05
C LEU A 107 -11.97 -9.84 -9.45
N LEU A 108 -11.01 -10.73 -9.51
CA LEU A 108 -9.60 -10.41 -9.31
C LEU A 108 -8.93 -10.31 -10.67
N THR A 109 -8.39 -9.14 -11.00
CA THR A 109 -7.63 -8.88 -12.21
C THR A 109 -6.22 -8.42 -11.86
N GLU A 110 -5.25 -8.59 -12.76
CA GLU A 110 -3.89 -8.08 -12.61
C GLU A 110 -3.39 -7.57 -13.95
N ALA A 111 -2.92 -6.33 -13.98
CA ALA A 111 -2.32 -5.73 -15.17
C ALA A 111 -0.87 -6.21 -15.35
N GLY A 112 -0.42 -6.29 -16.61
CA GLY A 112 0.93 -6.66 -16.96
C GLY A 112 1.16 -8.17 -17.11
N THR A 113 2.39 -8.53 -17.48
CA THR A 113 2.80 -9.91 -17.80
C THR A 113 3.27 -10.69 -16.56
N LYS A 114 3.85 -10.02 -15.57
CA LYS A 114 4.31 -10.62 -14.31
C LYS A 114 3.16 -10.71 -13.32
N ARG A 115 2.41 -11.81 -13.35
CA ARG A 115 1.30 -12.06 -12.43
C ARG A 115 1.85 -12.51 -11.08
N ARG A 116 1.70 -11.68 -10.04
CA ARG A 116 2.23 -11.91 -8.69
C ARG A 116 1.15 -11.99 -7.62
N ALA A 117 -0.11 -11.66 -7.96
CA ALA A 117 -1.23 -11.81 -7.03
C ALA A 117 -1.27 -13.23 -6.47
N ALA A 118 -1.72 -13.37 -5.22
CA ALA A 118 -1.76 -14.65 -4.53
C ALA A 118 -3.08 -14.82 -3.77
N LEU A 119 -3.63 -16.02 -3.83
CA LEU A 119 -4.77 -16.48 -3.06
C LEU A 119 -4.33 -17.65 -2.18
N HIS A 120 -4.67 -17.60 -0.90
CA HIS A 120 -4.50 -18.69 0.03
C HIS A 120 -5.87 -19.11 0.54
N LEU A 121 -6.16 -20.40 0.55
CA LEU A 121 -7.25 -20.98 1.29
C LEU A 121 -6.68 -21.69 2.51
N LEU A 122 -7.13 -21.31 3.69
CA LEU A 122 -6.57 -21.76 4.96
C LEU A 122 -7.68 -22.32 5.86
N GLN A 123 -7.32 -23.27 6.71
CA GLN A 123 -8.20 -23.84 7.71
C GLN A 123 -7.69 -23.49 9.12
N GLY A 124 -8.52 -22.84 9.91
CA GLY A 124 -8.24 -22.44 11.29
C GLY A 124 -7.47 -21.13 11.43
N GLU A 125 -7.71 -20.41 12.54
CA GLU A 125 -7.06 -19.12 12.84
C GLU A 125 -5.54 -19.24 12.93
N ALA A 126 -5.01 -20.36 13.40
CA ALA A 126 -3.55 -20.58 13.48
C ALA A 126 -2.88 -20.54 12.11
N ALA A 127 -3.52 -21.13 11.07
CA ALA A 127 -3.01 -21.08 9.70
C ALA A 127 -3.08 -19.65 9.12
N LEU A 128 -4.13 -18.90 9.45
CA LEU A 128 -4.22 -17.48 9.07
C LEU A 128 -3.17 -16.64 9.77
N ALA A 129 -2.95 -16.85 11.06
CA ALA A 129 -1.94 -16.14 11.85
C ALA A 129 -0.52 -16.37 11.30
N ALA A 130 -0.23 -17.55 10.73
CA ALA A 130 1.06 -17.83 10.09
C ALA A 130 1.33 -16.96 8.85
N LEU A 131 0.31 -16.37 8.24
CA LEU A 131 0.47 -15.38 7.16
C LEU A 131 0.77 -13.97 7.67
N ASP A 132 0.46 -13.69 8.94
CA ASP A 132 0.79 -12.41 9.56
C ASP A 132 2.29 -12.35 9.85
N ARG A 133 2.90 -11.22 9.56
CA ARG A 133 4.31 -10.97 9.89
C ARG A 133 4.50 -10.42 11.30
N GLY A 134 3.41 -10.23 12.06
CA GLY A 134 3.41 -9.77 13.44
C GLY A 134 3.64 -8.27 13.60
N GLY A 135 3.50 -7.49 12.55
CA GLY A 135 3.57 -6.03 12.63
C GLY A 135 2.37 -5.43 13.35
N ALA A 136 2.62 -4.44 14.19
CA ALA A 136 1.57 -3.77 14.93
C ALA A 136 0.67 -2.91 14.01
N GLU A 137 -0.61 -2.80 14.35
CA GLU A 137 -1.57 -1.96 13.63
C GLU A 137 -1.33 -0.47 13.94
N PRO A 138 -0.82 0.33 12.98
CA PRO A 138 -0.32 1.67 13.28
C PRO A 138 -1.38 2.63 13.83
N LEU A 139 -2.65 2.45 13.45
CA LEU A 139 -3.76 3.27 13.93
C LEU A 139 -4.23 2.90 15.34
N ALA A 140 -3.91 1.71 15.83
CA ALA A 140 -4.28 1.25 17.16
C ALA A 140 -3.22 1.57 18.23
N LEU A 141 -2.01 1.96 17.82
CA LEU A 141 -0.92 2.25 18.75
C LEU A 141 -1.07 3.65 19.38
N ASP A 142 -0.85 3.73 20.68
CA ASP A 142 -0.51 5.01 21.31
C ASP A 142 0.95 5.38 21.03
N ARG A 143 1.37 6.57 21.45
CA ARG A 143 2.73 7.07 21.21
C ARG A 143 3.81 6.19 21.84
N THR A 144 3.57 5.68 23.03
CA THR A 144 4.52 4.81 23.78
C THR A 144 4.70 3.47 23.08
N ALA A 145 3.61 2.82 22.70
CA ALA A 145 3.64 1.57 21.97
C ALA A 145 4.24 1.74 20.56
N PHE A 146 3.95 2.84 19.87
CA PHE A 146 4.55 3.17 18.59
C PHE A 146 6.07 3.34 18.70
N ALA A 147 6.54 4.07 19.72
CA ALA A 147 7.96 4.24 19.99
C ALA A 147 8.64 2.91 20.28
N ALA A 148 8.01 2.03 21.07
CA ALA A 148 8.55 0.72 21.38
C ALA A 148 8.69 -0.16 20.14
N VAL A 149 7.68 -0.17 19.24
CA VAL A 149 7.75 -0.89 17.97
C VAL A 149 8.87 -0.33 17.08
N LEU A 150 8.94 1.00 16.95
CA LEU A 150 9.93 1.66 16.09
C LEU A 150 11.37 1.39 16.52
N ARG A 151 11.61 1.19 17.82
CA ARG A 151 12.94 0.95 18.43
C ARG A 151 13.35 -0.53 18.51
N ARG A 152 12.50 -1.46 18.09
CA ARG A 152 12.83 -2.90 18.08
C ARG A 152 14.09 -3.20 17.28
N GLU A 153 14.26 -2.50 16.15
CA GLU A 153 15.39 -2.65 15.24
C GLU A 153 15.93 -1.29 14.83
N ASN A 154 17.26 -1.19 14.67
CA ASN A 154 17.89 0.05 14.20
C ASN A 154 17.90 0.08 12.66
N HIS A 155 16.87 0.67 12.08
CA HIS A 155 16.69 0.84 10.65
C HIS A 155 16.58 2.32 10.27
N THR A 156 16.68 2.61 8.97
CA THR A 156 16.21 3.90 8.46
C THR A 156 14.69 4.01 8.65
N LEU A 157 14.17 5.22 8.86
CA LEU A 157 12.74 5.43 9.08
C LEU A 157 11.88 4.86 7.95
N LYS A 158 12.33 5.05 6.70
CA LYS A 158 11.64 4.46 5.54
C LYS A 158 11.53 2.94 5.66
N ARG A 159 12.64 2.27 6.00
CA ARG A 159 12.66 0.81 6.17
C ARG A 159 11.80 0.38 7.35
N ALA A 160 11.91 1.05 8.49
CA ALA A 160 11.12 0.71 9.68
C ALA A 160 9.62 0.79 9.41
N LEU A 161 9.14 1.87 8.77
CA LEU A 161 7.73 2.04 8.43
C LEU A 161 7.21 0.99 7.43
N THR A 162 8.06 0.53 6.52
CA THR A 162 7.65 -0.43 5.47
C THR A 162 7.87 -1.89 5.84
N ASP A 163 8.55 -2.17 6.97
CA ASP A 163 8.77 -3.53 7.45
C ASP A 163 7.48 -4.12 8.03
N PRO A 164 6.91 -5.18 7.42
CA PRO A 164 5.67 -5.78 7.87
C PRO A 164 5.78 -6.51 9.21
N ARG A 165 6.99 -6.64 9.79
CA ARG A 165 7.22 -7.17 11.15
C ARG A 165 7.11 -6.08 12.22
N LEU A 166 7.29 -4.79 11.80
CA LEU A 166 7.15 -3.65 12.69
C LEU A 166 5.76 -3.02 12.58
N PHE A 167 5.35 -2.63 11.35
CA PHE A 167 4.08 -1.97 11.11
C PHE A 167 3.27 -2.68 10.03
N SER A 168 2.02 -3.00 10.38
CA SER A 168 1.06 -3.65 9.48
C SER A 168 0.54 -2.66 8.44
N GLY A 169 0.46 -3.08 7.18
CA GLY A 169 -0.25 -2.37 6.13
C GLY A 169 0.45 -1.15 5.50
N ILE A 170 1.47 -0.57 6.12
CA ILE A 170 2.22 0.56 5.55
C ILE A 170 3.16 0.05 4.45
N GLY A 171 3.18 0.75 3.31
CA GLY A 171 4.05 0.41 2.19
C GLY A 171 4.82 1.61 1.67
N ASN A 172 5.20 1.53 0.40
CA ASN A 172 6.10 2.52 -0.19
C ASN A 172 5.47 3.90 -0.32
N ALA A 173 4.19 3.97 -0.71
CA ALA A 173 3.53 5.24 -0.94
C ALA A 173 3.24 5.97 0.38
N TYR A 174 2.53 5.32 1.29
CA TYR A 174 2.14 5.99 2.53
C TYR A 174 3.31 6.26 3.46
N SER A 175 4.40 5.49 3.43
CA SER A 175 5.60 5.82 4.20
C SER A 175 6.29 7.09 3.71
N ASP A 176 6.28 7.39 2.39
CA ASP A 176 6.78 8.67 1.87
C ASP A 176 5.93 9.85 2.38
N GLU A 177 4.60 9.71 2.31
CA GLU A 177 3.66 10.73 2.77
C GLU A 177 3.75 10.98 4.29
N ILE A 178 3.87 9.91 5.09
CA ILE A 178 4.06 9.97 6.54
C ILE A 178 5.35 10.73 6.88
N LEU A 179 6.46 10.37 6.25
CA LEU A 179 7.75 11.01 6.49
C LEU A 179 7.76 12.47 6.06
N HIS A 180 7.09 12.80 4.96
CA HIS A 180 6.92 14.19 4.53
C HIS A 180 6.08 15.00 5.54
N ARG A 181 4.95 14.48 6.01
CA ARG A 181 4.09 15.11 7.02
C ARG A 181 4.84 15.30 8.34
N ALA A 182 5.64 14.33 8.76
CA ALA A 182 6.46 14.40 9.96
C ALA A 182 7.69 15.33 9.83
N ARG A 183 8.04 15.76 8.60
CA ARG A 183 9.26 16.51 8.28
C ARG A 183 10.53 15.78 8.72
N LEU A 184 10.59 14.48 8.46
CA LEU A 184 11.71 13.62 8.83
C LEU A 184 12.36 13.01 7.60
N SER A 185 13.70 12.93 7.63
CA SER A 185 14.48 12.30 6.57
C SER A 185 14.18 10.80 6.48
N PRO A 186 13.92 10.25 5.27
CA PRO A 186 13.67 8.82 5.10
C PRO A 186 14.87 7.94 5.48
N VAL A 187 16.07 8.47 5.47
CA VAL A 187 17.32 7.76 5.81
C VAL A 187 17.77 7.95 7.26
N LYS A 188 17.06 8.77 8.05
CA LYS A 188 17.35 8.93 9.48
C LYS A 188 17.16 7.59 10.19
N LEU A 189 18.10 7.23 11.07
CA LEU A 189 18.04 5.99 11.84
C LEU A 189 17.05 6.10 13.00
N THR A 190 16.34 5.02 13.28
CA THR A 190 15.39 4.93 14.40
C THR A 190 16.06 5.20 15.75
N SER A 191 17.33 4.78 15.91
CA SER A 191 18.12 5.03 17.11
C SER A 191 18.53 6.50 17.32
N ARG A 192 18.36 7.35 16.31
CA ARG A 192 18.73 8.77 16.36
C ARG A 192 17.52 9.70 16.46
N LEU A 193 16.32 9.17 16.71
CA LEU A 193 15.14 9.97 16.89
C LEU A 193 15.09 10.57 18.30
N ALA A 194 14.86 11.87 18.37
CA ALA A 194 14.46 12.55 19.59
C ALA A 194 12.98 12.25 19.93
N GLU A 195 12.57 12.42 21.18
CA GLU A 195 11.20 12.08 21.61
C GLU A 195 10.12 12.91 20.90
N ASP A 196 10.39 14.19 20.64
CA ASP A 196 9.50 15.06 19.86
C ASP A 196 9.35 14.58 18.41
N GLU A 197 10.42 14.03 17.80
CA GLU A 197 10.40 13.47 16.47
C GLU A 197 9.58 12.16 16.41
N VAL A 198 9.69 11.33 17.45
CA VAL A 198 8.84 10.14 17.59
C VAL A 198 7.37 10.55 17.69
N GLY A 199 7.07 11.58 18.47
CA GLY A 199 5.72 12.15 18.57
C GLY A 199 5.20 12.63 17.22
N ARG A 200 5.97 13.44 16.50
CA ARG A 200 5.59 13.90 15.16
C ARG A 200 5.39 12.77 14.17
N LEU A 201 6.22 11.73 14.21
CA LEU A 201 6.10 10.57 13.31
C LEU A 201 4.83 9.76 13.61
N HIS A 202 4.53 9.52 14.88
CA HIS A 202 3.30 8.87 15.31
C HIS A 202 2.06 9.64 14.85
N ASP A 203 2.02 10.95 15.13
CA ASP A 203 0.88 11.80 14.79
C ASP A 203 0.70 11.89 13.27
N ALA A 204 1.80 11.98 12.50
CA ALA A 204 1.79 11.96 11.06
C ALA A 204 1.29 10.61 10.50
N ALA A 205 1.69 9.49 11.08
CA ALA A 205 1.22 8.17 10.66
C ALA A 205 -0.29 8.03 10.84
N ARG A 206 -0.81 8.43 12.00
CA ARG A 206 -2.25 8.40 12.27
C ARG A 206 -3.03 9.35 11.34
N ALA A 207 -2.54 10.58 11.18
CA ALA A 207 -3.19 11.58 10.35
C ALA A 207 -3.23 11.13 8.88
N VAL A 208 -2.11 10.76 8.28
CA VAL A 208 -2.03 10.37 6.87
C VAL A 208 -2.88 9.13 6.60
N LEU A 209 -2.73 8.08 7.40
CA LEU A 209 -3.50 6.84 7.17
C LEU A 209 -4.99 7.05 7.41
N GLY A 210 -5.39 7.81 8.43
CA GLY A 210 -6.78 8.11 8.74
C GLY A 210 -7.43 9.00 7.66
N GLU A 211 -6.78 10.11 7.29
CA GLU A 211 -7.25 11.04 6.25
C GLU A 211 -7.45 10.31 4.91
N TRP A 212 -6.49 9.50 4.50
CA TRP A 212 -6.60 8.75 3.25
C TRP A 212 -7.66 7.66 3.30
N THR A 213 -7.82 6.96 4.42
CA THR A 213 -8.91 5.99 4.59
C THR A 213 -10.27 6.68 4.48
N ALA A 214 -10.45 7.81 5.17
CA ALA A 214 -11.69 8.60 5.11
C ALA A 214 -11.95 9.14 3.69
N ARG A 215 -10.92 9.63 3.01
CA ARG A 215 -11.01 10.11 1.64
C ARG A 215 -11.45 9.01 0.67
N LEU A 216 -10.79 7.84 0.71
CA LEU A 216 -11.13 6.72 -0.16
C LEU A 216 -12.56 6.21 0.08
N ARG A 217 -13.00 6.23 1.34
CA ARG A 217 -14.39 5.93 1.70
C ARG A 217 -15.36 6.93 1.06
N ALA A 218 -15.05 8.22 1.10
CA ALA A 218 -15.87 9.26 0.48
C ALA A 218 -15.87 9.16 -1.05
N GLU A 219 -14.74 8.89 -1.67
CA GLU A 219 -14.60 8.78 -3.13
C GLU A 219 -15.44 7.64 -3.72
N ARG A 220 -15.57 6.50 -3.02
CA ARG A 220 -16.38 5.37 -3.51
C ARG A 220 -17.88 5.64 -3.53
N ARG A 221 -18.39 6.67 -2.81
CA ARG A 221 -19.82 7.06 -2.78
C ARG A 221 -20.80 5.88 -2.65
N GLY A 222 -20.47 4.91 -1.79
CA GLY A 222 -21.25 3.66 -1.67
C GLY A 222 -21.00 2.61 -2.77
N GLY A 223 -20.27 2.96 -3.83
CA GLY A 223 -19.84 2.04 -4.88
C GLY A 223 -18.69 1.11 -4.44
N PHE A 224 -18.24 0.29 -5.39
CA PHE A 224 -17.03 -0.52 -5.19
C PHE A 224 -15.80 0.31 -5.62
N PRO A 225 -14.64 0.25 -4.90
CA PRO A 225 -13.44 1.00 -5.28
C PRO A 225 -12.88 0.50 -6.61
N GLU A 226 -12.97 1.29 -7.68
CA GLU A 226 -12.48 0.89 -9.00
C GLU A 226 -11.06 1.36 -9.28
N GLN A 227 -10.67 2.52 -8.75
CA GLN A 227 -9.39 3.17 -9.00
C GLN A 227 -8.45 3.07 -7.79
N VAL A 228 -8.08 1.85 -7.43
CA VAL A 228 -7.05 1.65 -6.39
C VAL A 228 -5.67 1.72 -7.04
N THR A 229 -4.95 2.78 -6.77
CA THR A 229 -3.62 3.05 -7.34
C THR A 229 -2.67 3.59 -6.28
N ALA A 230 -1.38 3.25 -6.42
CA ALA A 230 -0.32 3.86 -5.62
C ALA A 230 0.09 5.25 -6.15
N PHE A 231 -0.43 5.67 -7.31
CA PHE A 231 -0.14 6.97 -7.91
C PHE A 231 -1.38 7.85 -7.82
N ARG A 232 -1.35 8.79 -6.88
CA ARG A 232 -2.44 9.73 -6.65
C ARG A 232 -1.92 11.15 -6.83
N PRO A 233 -2.59 11.99 -7.64
CA PRO A 233 -2.14 13.35 -7.90
C PRO A 233 -2.10 14.21 -6.64
N GLU A 234 -2.87 13.84 -5.63
CA GLU A 234 -2.94 14.57 -4.35
C GLU A 234 -1.87 14.15 -3.32
N PHE A 235 -1.05 13.14 -3.62
CA PHE A 235 0.11 12.86 -2.78
C PHE A 235 1.06 14.05 -2.75
N ALA A 236 1.66 14.27 -1.60
CA ALA A 236 2.59 15.38 -1.42
C ALA A 236 3.95 15.13 -2.09
N VAL A 237 4.44 13.90 -2.01
CA VAL A 237 5.77 13.53 -2.54
C VAL A 237 5.80 12.22 -3.32
N HIS A 238 5.01 11.22 -2.96
CA HIS A 238 5.08 9.91 -3.62
C HIS A 238 4.68 9.99 -5.09
N GLY A 239 5.56 9.50 -5.99
CA GLY A 239 5.36 9.55 -7.43
C GLY A 239 5.52 10.95 -8.05
N ARG A 240 5.98 11.95 -7.28
CA ARG A 240 6.06 13.36 -7.70
C ARG A 240 7.48 13.86 -7.92
N HIS A 241 8.40 12.97 -8.27
CA HIS A 241 9.79 13.37 -8.56
C HIS A 241 9.87 14.56 -9.49
N ARG A 242 10.60 15.62 -9.11
CA ARG A 242 10.79 16.89 -9.81
C ARG A 242 9.54 17.76 -9.97
N GLN A 243 8.44 17.43 -9.29
CA GLN A 243 7.30 18.32 -9.14
C GLN A 243 7.48 19.20 -7.89
N PRO A 244 6.81 20.36 -7.82
CA PRO A 244 6.90 21.23 -6.66
C PRO A 244 6.25 20.54 -5.43
N CYS A 245 6.96 20.61 -4.31
CA CYS A 245 6.40 20.24 -3.01
C CYS A 245 5.21 21.17 -2.66
N PRO A 246 4.04 20.64 -2.29
CA PRO A 246 2.87 21.47 -2.01
C PRO A 246 3.03 22.38 -0.77
N VAL A 247 4.05 22.10 0.08
CA VAL A 247 4.29 22.88 1.31
C VAL A 247 5.30 24.00 1.09
N CYS A 248 6.38 23.77 0.31
CA CYS A 248 7.49 24.74 0.23
C CYS A 248 7.94 25.06 -1.20
N GLY A 249 7.32 24.47 -2.22
CA GLY A 249 7.67 24.70 -3.63
C GLY A 249 8.96 24.02 -4.14
N ALA A 250 9.82 23.51 -3.25
CA ALA A 250 11.06 22.87 -3.66
C ALA A 250 10.79 21.59 -4.51
N PRO A 251 11.65 21.26 -5.49
CA PRO A 251 11.48 20.07 -6.30
C PRO A 251 11.63 18.80 -5.49
N VAL A 252 10.57 17.97 -5.48
CA VAL A 252 10.59 16.65 -4.83
C VAL A 252 11.71 15.80 -5.43
N GLN A 253 12.50 15.17 -4.59
CA GLN A 253 13.61 14.31 -4.96
C GLN A 253 13.27 12.84 -4.75
N ARG A 254 14.09 11.96 -5.33
CA ARG A 254 13.93 10.51 -5.15
C ARG A 254 15.27 9.82 -4.87
N ILE A 255 15.18 8.72 -4.16
CA ILE A 255 16.25 7.73 -4.01
C ILE A 255 15.72 6.44 -4.64
N VAL A 256 16.45 5.84 -5.56
CA VAL A 256 16.10 4.56 -6.18
C VAL A 256 17.01 3.48 -5.61
N HIS A 257 16.42 2.41 -5.10
CA HIS A 257 17.15 1.24 -4.65
C HIS A 257 16.44 -0.03 -5.15
N ALA A 258 17.06 -0.74 -6.07
CA ALA A 258 16.46 -1.84 -6.81
C ALA A 258 15.12 -1.42 -7.47
N GLU A 259 14.02 -2.13 -7.17
CA GLU A 259 12.67 -1.80 -7.67
C GLU A 259 11.92 -0.78 -6.78
N HIS A 260 12.56 -0.25 -5.73
CA HIS A 260 11.92 0.66 -4.77
C HIS A 260 12.39 2.10 -4.96
N GLU A 261 11.43 3.00 -5.08
CA GLU A 261 11.65 4.45 -5.12
C GLU A 261 11.15 5.07 -3.81
N THR A 262 11.98 5.92 -3.20
CA THR A 262 11.60 6.74 -2.04
C THR A 262 11.56 8.19 -2.48
N ASN A 263 10.42 8.84 -2.31
CA ASN A 263 10.25 10.25 -2.64
C ASN A 263 10.29 11.10 -1.37
N TYR A 264 10.93 12.26 -1.45
CA TYR A 264 11.05 13.19 -0.33
C TYR A 264 11.22 14.63 -0.81
N CYS A 265 10.88 15.59 0.05
CA CYS A 265 11.16 17.00 -0.16
C CYS A 265 12.47 17.38 0.56
N PRO A 266 13.53 17.83 -0.16
CA PRO A 266 14.81 18.15 0.48
C PRO A 266 14.67 19.31 1.48
N ARG A 267 13.89 20.36 1.18
CA ARG A 267 13.71 21.49 2.09
C ARG A 267 12.95 21.10 3.34
N CYS A 268 11.83 20.37 3.21
CA CYS A 268 10.99 20.00 4.35
C CYS A 268 11.61 18.93 5.25
N GLN A 269 12.38 17.99 4.70
CA GLN A 269 12.76 16.76 5.39
C GLN A 269 14.26 16.63 5.69
N THR A 270 15.12 17.34 4.94
CA THR A 270 16.59 17.17 5.05
C THR A 270 17.35 18.49 5.18
N GLY A 271 16.64 19.60 5.44
CA GLY A 271 17.28 20.91 5.58
C GLY A 271 18.02 21.37 4.32
N GLY A 272 17.54 20.99 3.13
CA GLY A 272 18.14 21.33 1.85
C GLY A 272 19.19 20.32 1.34
N GLN A 273 19.50 19.29 2.12
CA GLN A 273 20.46 18.26 1.67
C GLN A 273 19.82 17.31 0.65
N ILE A 274 20.54 17.03 -0.44
CA ILE A 274 20.17 16.03 -1.43
C ILE A 274 20.74 14.68 -1.02
N LEU A 275 19.84 13.73 -0.73
CA LEU A 275 20.22 12.37 -0.38
C LEU A 275 20.73 11.64 -1.63
N SER A 276 21.83 10.93 -1.48
CA SER A 276 22.43 10.21 -2.60
C SER A 276 21.71 8.91 -2.91
N ASP A 277 21.29 8.76 -4.15
CA ASP A 277 21.11 7.44 -4.77
C ASP A 277 22.51 6.83 -4.95
N ARG A 278 22.77 5.67 -4.35
CA ARG A 278 24.10 5.04 -4.40
C ARG A 278 24.60 4.79 -5.83
N SER A 279 23.66 4.47 -6.74
CA SER A 279 23.99 4.19 -8.13
C SER A 279 24.39 5.47 -8.88
N LEU A 280 23.57 6.53 -8.78
CA LEU A 280 23.83 7.82 -9.40
C LEU A 280 25.00 8.55 -8.73
N ALA A 281 25.12 8.49 -7.39
CA ALA A 281 26.23 9.09 -6.68
C ALA A 281 27.58 8.43 -7.05
N ARG A 282 27.61 7.12 -7.31
CA ARG A 282 28.81 6.41 -7.78
C ARG A 282 29.15 6.82 -9.23
N LEU A 283 28.14 7.04 -10.07
CA LEU A 283 28.32 7.44 -11.46
C LEU A 283 28.78 8.90 -11.57
N LEU A 284 28.13 9.82 -10.85
CA LEU A 284 28.35 11.25 -10.93
C LEU A 284 29.48 11.76 -10.01
N LYS A 285 29.87 10.97 -8.98
CA LYS A 285 30.94 11.29 -8.03
C LYS A 285 30.85 12.74 -7.51
N GLU A 286 31.80 13.60 -7.91
CA GLU A 286 31.87 15.01 -7.52
C GLU A 286 30.76 15.86 -8.17
N ASP A 287 30.21 15.41 -9.29
CA ASP A 287 29.12 16.10 -9.99
C ASP A 287 27.72 15.84 -9.36
N TRP A 288 27.61 15.02 -8.33
CA TRP A 288 26.35 14.84 -7.61
C TRP A 288 26.00 16.10 -6.79
N PRO A 289 24.85 16.74 -7.01
CA PRO A 289 24.45 17.89 -6.21
C PRO A 289 24.21 17.46 -4.76
N ARG A 290 24.87 18.14 -3.83
CA ARG A 290 24.74 17.83 -2.38
C ARG A 290 23.67 18.67 -1.70
N THR A 291 23.36 19.84 -2.27
CA THR A 291 22.39 20.76 -1.74
C THR A 291 21.29 21.09 -2.76
N LEU A 292 20.17 21.60 -2.25
CA LEU A 292 19.06 22.05 -3.08
C LEU A 292 19.49 23.21 -3.99
N GLU A 293 20.34 24.12 -3.50
CA GLU A 293 20.87 25.27 -4.25
C GLU A 293 21.71 24.79 -5.43
N GLU A 294 22.59 23.81 -5.22
CA GLU A 294 23.39 23.20 -6.26
C GLU A 294 22.49 22.50 -7.30
N LEU A 295 21.40 21.85 -6.85
CA LEU A 295 20.45 21.20 -7.75
C LEU A 295 19.70 22.22 -8.60
N GLU A 296 19.22 23.32 -8.00
CA GLU A 296 18.45 24.39 -8.66
C GLU A 296 19.31 25.16 -9.66
N SER A 297 20.62 25.30 -9.44
CA SER A 297 21.55 25.95 -10.36
C SER A 297 21.91 25.13 -11.59
N ARG A 298 21.59 23.83 -11.63
CA ARG A 298 21.93 22.94 -12.76
C ARG A 298 20.81 22.86 -13.79
N PRO A 299 21.07 23.18 -15.09
CA PRO A 299 20.07 23.06 -16.14
C PRO A 299 19.53 21.63 -16.26
N GLY A 300 18.21 21.50 -16.32
CA GLY A 300 17.53 20.23 -16.56
C GLY A 300 17.36 19.31 -15.35
N LEU A 301 17.91 19.61 -14.15
CA LEU A 301 17.74 18.81 -12.94
C LEU A 301 16.68 19.37 -11.97
N GLY A 302 16.30 20.64 -12.10
CA GLY A 302 15.29 21.31 -11.29
C GLY A 302 13.84 20.81 -11.50
N LEU A 303 12.88 21.71 -11.38
CA LEU A 303 11.45 21.40 -11.54
C LEU A 303 11.11 20.92 -12.95
N ARG A 304 10.22 19.95 -13.07
CA ARG A 304 9.58 19.62 -14.36
C ARG A 304 8.50 20.64 -14.66
N SER A 305 8.52 21.17 -15.87
CA SER A 305 7.38 21.87 -16.46
C SER A 305 6.43 20.82 -17.06
N GLY A 306 5.27 20.62 -16.45
CA GLY A 306 4.22 19.75 -16.97
C GLY A 306 3.63 18.74 -15.97
N PRO A 307 2.46 18.17 -16.29
CA PRO A 307 1.83 17.15 -15.44
C PRO A 307 2.67 15.87 -15.39
N PRO A 308 2.53 15.04 -14.35
CA PRO A 308 3.23 13.76 -14.27
C PRO A 308 2.87 12.90 -15.48
N PRO A 309 3.78 12.06 -15.99
CA PRO A 309 3.44 11.08 -17.00
C PRO A 309 2.31 10.21 -16.46
N ALA A 310 1.22 10.07 -17.23
CA ALA A 310 0.20 9.09 -16.98
C ALA A 310 0.90 7.73 -16.88
N GLY A 311 0.80 7.09 -15.72
CA GLY A 311 1.48 5.82 -15.46
C GLY A 311 1.06 4.78 -16.49
N GLY A 312 2.04 4.23 -17.21
CA GLY A 312 1.88 3.07 -18.05
C GLY A 312 1.68 1.79 -17.22
#